data_7b32391f88645f974514eadba7a13305
#
_entry.id   7b32391f88645f974514eadba7a13305
#
_cell.length_a   1.000
_cell.length_b   1.000
_cell.length_c   1.000
_cell.angle_alpha   90.00
_cell.angle_beta   90.00
_cell.angle_gamma   90.00
#
_symmetry.space_group_name_H-M   'P 1'
#
loop_
_entity.id
_entity.type
_entity.pdbx_description
1 polymer ?
#
loop_
_entity_poly.entity_id
_entity_poly.type
_entity_poly.pdbx_seq_one_letter_code
_entity_poly.pdbx_strand_id
1 'polypeptide(L)'
;QTTLTSAWAAGGNMNTARYFLGGAGTQTAALAFGGQVPSPQVLTEQYNGSSWTEVNDLNTARGQGASAGQVYTAALWSGGGPPVIDNSELWNGTNWTEVADLNTARRILSGAGSSTSALAFGGENPGTDALAINESWNGSNWTEVGDMNTARNQGSGTGPDNTSAMSAAGDNPTPGVLANVEIWNGSSWFSVNSLNTAKENPESVGTVSAALNFGGGDGTVSIANNESWNGTIWTEVNDLSVARSALSGAGTSTTAIGFGGSGASVTGSTEEWNADFAYGVWATGGNMNTGRSALAGAGTQDATLAFGGTTSPPTFLANTESYNGTAWAEVNDLNTARGHLGGAGTQTAALAFGGGFARTNVTESWNGTNWTEVNDLNTARAYIAGFGTQTSAIAFGGNTPAPVVTPNTELWNGTNWTEVNNLSAGKAYMAGFGADSTAGIGCGGAITGTGGTPTAQTESWNGTNWTEVNDLNTSRQRLAAAGTQTAGLGFGGSTPTANESWNGTNWSNENVLNVERNKAFGAGTQTLAITGAGDSNVVTTEEWFGSGTLSENID
;
A
#
# COMPACT_ATOMS: atom_id res chain seq x y z
N GLN A 1 23.56 -4.15 1.43
CA GLN A 1 22.37 -3.57 2.10
C GLN A 1 22.37 -2.08 1.80
N THR A 2 21.65 -1.65 0.79
CA THR A 2 21.21 -0.26 0.66
C THR A 2 19.99 -0.15 1.57
N THR A 3 20.17 0.37 2.77
CA THR A 3 19.05 0.90 3.57
C THR A 3 18.45 2.03 2.75
N LEU A 4 17.32 1.77 2.16
CA LEU A 4 16.46 2.81 1.62
C LEU A 4 15.86 3.52 2.84
N THR A 5 15.98 4.81 2.90
CA THR A 5 15.54 5.63 4.02
C THR A 5 14.31 6.39 3.54
N SER A 6 13.19 6.29 4.27
CA SER A 6 12.04 7.18 4.13
C SER A 6 12.54 8.61 4.00
N ALA A 7 12.01 9.38 3.04
CA ALA A 7 12.61 10.68 2.76
C ALA A 7 11.56 11.74 2.47
N TRP A 8 11.88 12.96 2.90
CA TRP A 8 11.27 14.17 2.41
C TRP A 8 12.00 14.63 1.14
N ALA A 9 11.25 14.92 0.08
CA ALA A 9 11.75 15.48 -1.17
C ALA A 9 11.17 16.89 -1.38
N ALA A 10 11.94 17.78 -1.99
CA ALA A 10 11.45 19.12 -2.28
C ALA A 10 10.33 19.09 -3.33
N GLY A 11 9.17 19.66 -3.01
CA GLY A 11 8.07 19.94 -3.92
C GLY A 11 8.12 21.38 -4.45
N GLY A 12 7.16 21.76 -5.29
CA GLY A 12 7.01 23.15 -5.75
C GLY A 12 6.59 24.05 -4.58
N ASN A 13 7.28 25.16 -4.38
CA ASN A 13 7.01 26.09 -3.27
C ASN A 13 5.67 26.82 -3.44
N MET A 14 5.03 27.16 -2.32
CA MET A 14 3.87 28.05 -2.29
C MET A 14 4.22 29.41 -2.89
N ASN A 15 3.24 30.06 -3.53
CA ASN A 15 3.41 31.40 -4.11
C ASN A 15 3.64 32.45 -3.01
N THR A 16 2.98 32.28 -1.87
CA THR A 16 3.14 33.18 -0.72
C THR A 16 3.58 32.42 0.51
N ALA A 17 4.78 32.71 1.04
CA ALA A 17 5.30 32.16 2.27
C ALA A 17 4.42 32.53 3.48
N ARG A 18 3.95 31.54 4.24
CA ARG A 18 3.01 31.71 5.36
C ARG A 18 3.23 30.69 6.46
N TYR A 19 2.85 31.05 7.68
CA TYR A 19 2.85 30.17 8.85
C TYR A 19 1.50 30.22 9.57
N PHE A 20 1.19 29.28 10.44
CA PHE A 20 -0.12 29.11 11.07
C PHE A 20 -1.28 29.02 10.06
N LEU A 21 -1.08 28.37 8.96
CA LEU A 21 -2.06 28.14 7.90
C LEU A 21 -2.77 26.80 8.12
N GLY A 22 -3.91 26.63 7.45
CA GLY A 22 -4.59 25.33 7.37
C GLY A 22 -4.23 24.56 6.12
N GLY A 23 -4.41 23.24 6.19
CA GLY A 23 -4.20 22.31 5.08
C GLY A 23 -5.32 21.30 4.94
N ALA A 24 -5.53 20.79 3.72
CA ALA A 24 -6.45 19.70 3.42
C ALA A 24 -5.99 18.96 2.15
N GLY A 25 -6.36 17.67 2.01
CA GLY A 25 -6.12 16.93 0.80
C GLY A 25 -5.11 15.79 0.92
N THR A 26 -4.42 15.52 -0.18
CA THR A 26 -3.41 14.45 -0.32
C THR A 26 -2.06 15.04 -0.72
N GLN A 27 -1.01 14.20 -0.72
CA GLN A 27 0.33 14.62 -1.16
C GLN A 27 0.34 15.28 -2.55
N THR A 28 -0.39 14.74 -3.51
CA THR A 28 -0.39 15.21 -4.91
C THR A 28 -1.52 16.18 -5.24
N ALA A 29 -2.43 16.43 -4.29
CA ALA A 29 -3.59 17.32 -4.47
C ALA A 29 -3.99 17.94 -3.13
N ALA A 30 -3.33 19.04 -2.76
CA ALA A 30 -3.51 19.71 -1.47
C ALA A 30 -4.08 21.13 -1.61
N LEU A 31 -4.65 21.62 -0.52
CA LEU A 31 -5.13 22.98 -0.35
C LEU A 31 -4.44 23.62 0.86
N ALA A 32 -3.92 24.82 0.70
CA ALA A 32 -3.33 25.66 1.75
C ALA A 32 -4.15 26.94 1.88
N PHE A 33 -4.60 27.28 3.08
CA PHE A 33 -5.49 28.43 3.27
C PHE A 33 -5.21 29.19 4.57
N GLY A 34 -5.50 30.51 4.53
CA GLY A 34 -5.25 31.41 5.64
C GLY A 34 -3.77 31.54 6.00
N GLY A 35 -3.50 31.70 7.29
CA GLY A 35 -2.13 31.85 7.82
C GLY A 35 -1.74 33.31 8.05
N GLN A 36 -0.44 33.57 8.27
CA GLN A 36 0.08 34.89 8.63
C GLN A 36 1.38 35.22 7.84
N VAL A 37 1.54 36.52 7.43
CA VAL A 37 2.77 37.11 6.84
C VAL A 37 2.77 38.64 7.02
N PRO A 38 3.31 39.24 8.04
CA PRO A 38 3.18 38.86 9.47
C PRO A 38 1.73 38.98 9.96
N SER A 39 0.85 39.63 9.20
CA SER A 39 -0.58 39.77 9.50
C SER A 39 -1.40 38.59 8.96
N PRO A 40 -2.59 38.33 9.52
CA PRO A 40 -3.52 37.33 9.01
C PRO A 40 -3.83 37.50 7.52
N GLN A 41 -3.94 36.39 6.81
CA GLN A 41 -4.19 36.30 5.36
C GLN A 41 -5.52 35.62 5.06
N VAL A 42 -6.08 35.95 3.90
CA VAL A 42 -7.26 35.27 3.31
C VAL A 42 -6.84 34.22 2.26
N LEU A 43 -5.59 34.24 1.82
CA LEU A 43 -5.08 33.51 0.66
C LEU A 43 -5.37 32.01 0.70
N THR A 44 -5.81 31.49 -0.44
CA THR A 44 -5.98 30.06 -0.65
C THR A 44 -5.20 29.63 -1.90
N GLU A 45 -4.37 28.62 -1.75
CA GLU A 45 -3.58 28.05 -2.84
C GLU A 45 -3.84 26.54 -2.96
N GLN A 46 -3.89 26.03 -4.19
CA GLN A 46 -4.09 24.62 -4.50
C GLN A 46 -2.83 24.02 -5.13
N TYR A 47 -2.43 22.85 -4.64
CA TYR A 47 -1.31 22.06 -5.17
C TYR A 47 -1.80 20.99 -6.13
N ASN A 48 -1.09 20.77 -7.23
CA ASN A 48 -1.42 19.80 -8.28
C ASN A 48 -0.40 18.65 -8.40
N GLY A 49 0.43 18.45 -7.38
CA GLY A 49 1.53 17.48 -7.41
C GLY A 49 2.85 18.05 -7.94
N SER A 50 2.88 19.33 -8.36
CA SER A 50 4.10 19.96 -8.89
C SER A 50 4.21 21.43 -8.53
N SER A 51 3.11 22.16 -8.51
CA SER A 51 3.08 23.61 -8.30
C SER A 51 1.81 24.05 -7.59
N TRP A 52 1.90 25.19 -6.89
CA TRP A 52 0.78 25.86 -6.26
C TRP A 52 0.17 26.90 -7.16
N THR A 53 -1.14 27.00 -7.14
CA THR A 53 -1.93 27.99 -7.89
C THR A 53 -2.91 28.67 -6.94
N GLU A 54 -2.96 30.01 -6.96
CA GLU A 54 -3.91 30.78 -6.19
C GLU A 54 -5.35 30.54 -6.69
N VAL A 55 -6.26 30.34 -5.76
CA VAL A 55 -7.70 30.12 -5.99
C VAL A 55 -8.51 31.10 -5.16
N ASN A 56 -9.84 30.96 -5.09
CA ASN A 56 -10.67 31.91 -4.37
C ASN A 56 -10.42 31.89 -2.84
N ASP A 57 -10.26 33.08 -2.29
CA ASP A 57 -9.84 33.33 -0.92
C ASP A 57 -10.93 33.14 0.14
N LEU A 58 -10.51 32.97 1.39
CA LEU A 58 -11.35 33.05 2.58
C LEU A 58 -12.09 34.40 2.64
N ASN A 59 -13.28 34.40 3.25
CA ASN A 59 -14.00 35.65 3.49
C ASN A 59 -13.38 36.45 4.65
N THR A 60 -12.79 35.75 5.65
CA THR A 60 -12.21 36.40 6.84
C THR A 60 -10.73 36.02 7.00
N ALA A 61 -9.86 37.07 7.02
CA ALA A 61 -8.42 36.88 7.20
C ALA A 61 -8.09 36.34 8.58
N ARG A 62 -7.43 35.17 8.66
CA ARG A 62 -7.02 34.55 9.91
C ARG A 62 -5.95 33.46 9.72
N GLY A 63 -5.22 33.20 10.81
CA GLY A 63 -4.36 32.05 10.99
C GLY A 63 -4.73 31.32 12.28
N GLN A 64 -3.99 30.29 12.66
CA GLN A 64 -4.12 29.65 13.98
C GLN A 64 -5.47 28.96 14.23
N GLY A 65 -6.23 28.60 13.20
CA GLY A 65 -7.51 27.88 13.33
C GLY A 65 -7.35 26.38 13.24
N ALA A 66 -8.46 25.68 13.45
CA ALA A 66 -8.59 24.23 13.23
C ALA A 66 -8.93 23.95 11.76
N SER A 67 -8.13 23.14 11.09
CA SER A 67 -8.38 22.63 9.74
C SER A 67 -8.94 21.22 9.77
N ALA A 68 -9.88 20.92 8.86
CA ALA A 68 -10.34 19.58 8.58
C ALA A 68 -10.64 19.43 7.07
N GLY A 69 -10.19 18.32 6.47
CA GLY A 69 -10.41 18.04 5.04
C GLY A 69 -9.45 16.98 4.53
N GLN A 70 -10.00 15.92 3.98
CA GLN A 70 -9.21 14.81 3.41
C GLN A 70 -8.99 14.95 1.91
N VAL A 71 -9.71 15.87 1.28
CA VAL A 71 -9.60 16.16 -0.15
C VAL A 71 -9.49 17.67 -0.38
N TYR A 72 -8.69 18.08 -1.33
CA TYR A 72 -8.46 19.50 -1.65
C TYR A 72 -9.72 20.24 -2.16
N THR A 73 -10.76 19.51 -2.54
CA THR A 73 -12.04 20.07 -3.00
C THR A 73 -13.06 20.30 -1.89
N ALA A 74 -12.77 19.90 -0.65
CA ALA A 74 -13.69 20.06 0.48
C ALA A 74 -12.91 20.20 1.79
N ALA A 75 -12.93 21.39 2.38
CA ALA A 75 -12.23 21.71 3.62
C ALA A 75 -13.08 22.57 4.56
N LEU A 76 -12.81 22.47 5.86
CA LEU A 76 -13.41 23.29 6.90
C LEU A 76 -12.29 24.04 7.64
N TRP A 77 -12.48 25.32 7.93
CA TRP A 77 -11.57 26.16 8.68
C TRP A 77 -12.31 26.90 9.78
N SER A 78 -11.97 26.66 11.05
CA SER A 78 -12.76 27.13 12.20
C SER A 78 -11.90 27.81 13.26
N GLY A 79 -12.42 28.90 13.84
CA GLY A 79 -11.71 29.68 14.82
C GLY A 79 -10.49 30.42 14.28
N GLY A 80 -9.54 30.72 15.16
CA GLY A 80 -8.26 31.34 14.82
C GLY A 80 -8.12 32.79 15.27
N GLY A 81 -7.14 33.48 14.71
CA GLY A 81 -6.83 34.86 15.10
C GLY A 81 -5.56 35.40 14.44
N PRO A 82 -5.01 36.57 14.91
CA PRO A 82 -5.67 37.61 15.72
C PRO A 82 -6.65 38.49 14.92
N PRO A 83 -7.72 39.01 15.51
CA PRO A 83 -8.20 38.76 16.87
C PRO A 83 -8.75 37.34 17.02
N VAL A 84 -8.90 36.86 18.26
CA VAL A 84 -9.51 35.54 18.52
C VAL A 84 -10.96 35.54 18.06
N ILE A 85 -11.33 34.59 17.21
CA ILE A 85 -12.67 34.47 16.62
C ILE A 85 -13.20 33.05 16.70
N ASP A 86 -14.48 32.88 16.47
CA ASP A 86 -15.21 31.62 16.40
C ASP A 86 -15.64 31.23 14.98
N ASN A 87 -15.49 32.14 14.01
CA ASN A 87 -15.95 31.96 12.63
C ASN A 87 -15.50 30.63 12.01
N SER A 88 -16.44 30.01 11.30
CA SER A 88 -16.18 28.81 10.51
C SER A 88 -16.52 29.02 9.04
N GLU A 89 -15.64 28.58 8.14
CA GLU A 89 -15.85 28.63 6.69
C GLU A 89 -15.64 27.26 6.05
N LEU A 90 -16.49 26.93 5.08
CA LEU A 90 -16.47 25.68 4.33
C LEU A 90 -16.04 25.94 2.88
N TRP A 91 -15.06 25.20 2.40
CA TRP A 91 -14.61 25.15 1.02
C TRP A 91 -15.38 24.09 0.24
N ASN A 92 -15.91 24.42 -0.93
CA ASN A 92 -16.68 23.53 -1.80
C ASN A 92 -15.95 23.15 -3.09
N GLY A 93 -14.64 23.35 -3.17
CA GLY A 93 -13.83 23.14 -4.36
C GLY A 93 -13.70 24.38 -5.25
N THR A 94 -14.46 25.43 -4.96
CA THR A 94 -14.44 26.68 -5.75
C THR A 94 -14.46 27.94 -4.88
N ASN A 95 -15.30 27.98 -3.84
CA ASN A 95 -15.48 29.13 -2.96
C ASN A 95 -15.55 28.74 -1.50
N TRP A 96 -15.13 29.64 -0.62
CA TRP A 96 -15.38 29.59 0.81
C TRP A 96 -16.75 30.19 1.12
N THR A 97 -17.47 29.54 2.03
CA THR A 97 -18.80 29.98 2.51
C THR A 97 -18.80 29.92 4.02
N GLU A 98 -19.25 31.00 4.66
CA GLU A 98 -19.44 31.06 6.12
C GLU A 98 -20.54 30.09 6.54
N VAL A 99 -20.28 29.32 7.60
CA VAL A 99 -21.18 28.32 8.17
C VAL A 99 -21.34 28.58 9.68
N ALA A 100 -22.00 27.69 10.41
CA ALA A 100 -22.19 27.87 11.87
C ALA A 100 -20.85 27.92 12.59
N ASP A 101 -20.70 28.87 13.49
CA ASP A 101 -19.48 29.16 14.23
C ASP A 101 -19.27 28.22 15.43
N LEU A 102 -18.01 28.11 15.89
CA LEU A 102 -17.69 27.45 17.17
C LEU A 102 -18.48 28.06 18.32
N ASN A 103 -18.85 27.24 19.30
CA ASN A 103 -19.51 27.73 20.51
C ASN A 103 -18.57 28.59 21.38
N THR A 104 -17.26 28.35 21.26
CA THR A 104 -16.23 29.10 22.01
C THR A 104 -15.16 29.64 21.07
N ALA A 105 -15.03 30.98 21.01
CA ALA A 105 -13.97 31.64 20.23
C ALA A 105 -12.60 31.27 20.80
N ARG A 106 -11.70 30.75 19.96
CA ARG A 106 -10.34 30.32 20.34
C ARG A 106 -9.40 30.27 19.13
N ARG A 107 -8.11 30.37 19.42
CA ARG A 107 -7.03 30.29 18.43
C ARG A 107 -5.98 29.26 18.85
N ILE A 108 -5.06 28.94 17.97
CA ILE A 108 -3.98 27.94 18.14
C ILE A 108 -4.57 26.60 18.58
N LEU A 109 -5.72 26.28 18.02
CA LEU A 109 -6.44 25.03 18.26
C LEU A 109 -6.12 24.03 17.13
N SER A 110 -6.37 22.76 17.42
CA SER A 110 -6.17 21.66 16.46
C SER A 110 -7.50 21.21 15.86
N GLY A 111 -7.44 20.66 14.65
CA GLY A 111 -8.58 20.05 13.96
C GLY A 111 -8.30 18.65 13.48
N ALA A 112 -9.36 17.88 13.27
CA ALA A 112 -9.32 16.57 12.63
C ALA A 112 -10.64 16.25 11.92
N GLY A 113 -10.60 15.44 10.87
CA GLY A 113 -11.80 14.98 10.19
C GLY A 113 -11.97 15.50 8.76
N SER A 114 -13.21 15.53 8.31
CA SER A 114 -13.63 15.99 7.00
C SER A 114 -14.43 17.28 7.05
N SER A 115 -14.73 17.85 5.90
CA SER A 115 -15.58 19.04 5.78
C SER A 115 -17.01 18.85 6.32
N THR A 116 -17.49 17.62 6.46
CA THR A 116 -18.85 17.30 6.94
C THR A 116 -18.88 16.62 8.30
N SER A 117 -17.72 16.19 8.82
CA SER A 117 -17.60 15.45 10.08
C SER A 117 -16.22 15.73 10.69
N ALA A 118 -16.14 16.69 11.63
CA ALA A 118 -14.87 17.17 12.16
C ALA A 118 -14.90 17.39 13.67
N LEU A 119 -13.72 17.50 14.24
CA LEU A 119 -13.47 17.96 15.61
C LEU A 119 -12.60 19.22 15.59
N ALA A 120 -12.86 20.12 16.54
CA ALA A 120 -11.99 21.23 16.88
C ALA A 120 -11.69 21.15 18.39
N PHE A 121 -10.43 21.04 18.77
CA PHE A 121 -10.05 20.76 20.14
C PHE A 121 -8.82 21.55 20.61
N GLY A 122 -8.75 21.76 21.92
CA GLY A 122 -7.67 22.53 22.53
C GLY A 122 -7.72 24.01 22.16
N GLY A 123 -6.56 24.64 22.12
CA GLY A 123 -6.39 26.06 21.81
C GLY A 123 -6.31 26.98 23.04
N GLU A 124 -6.38 28.28 22.79
CA GLU A 124 -6.38 29.31 23.80
C GLU A 124 -7.44 30.38 23.52
N ASN A 125 -7.82 31.14 24.56
CA ASN A 125 -8.67 32.31 24.42
C ASN A 125 -8.16 33.44 25.32
N PRO A 126 -8.69 34.69 25.21
CA PRO A 126 -8.30 35.78 26.08
C PRO A 126 -8.54 35.43 27.56
N GLY A 127 -7.46 35.17 28.30
CA GLY A 127 -7.47 34.86 29.74
C GLY A 127 -7.26 33.39 30.10
N THR A 128 -7.11 32.49 29.11
CA THR A 128 -6.78 31.07 29.34
C THR A 128 -5.82 30.58 28.29
N ASP A 129 -4.58 30.26 28.67
CA ASP A 129 -3.47 29.96 27.76
C ASP A 129 -3.51 28.55 27.18
N ALA A 130 -4.26 27.62 27.78
CA ALA A 130 -4.46 26.26 27.25
C ALA A 130 -5.85 25.74 27.63
N LEU A 131 -6.58 25.24 26.68
CA LEU A 131 -7.94 24.71 26.81
C LEU A 131 -7.99 23.21 26.55
N ALA A 132 -8.93 22.52 27.19
CA ALA A 132 -9.26 21.13 26.93
C ALA A 132 -10.52 20.95 26.05
N ILE A 133 -11.22 22.04 25.76
CA ILE A 133 -12.51 22.06 25.05
C ILE A 133 -12.42 21.30 23.73
N ASN A 134 -13.44 20.48 23.50
CA ASN A 134 -13.61 19.73 22.25
C ASN A 134 -15.01 19.97 21.69
N GLU A 135 -15.09 20.40 20.46
CA GLU A 135 -16.34 20.59 19.72
C GLU A 135 -16.40 19.70 18.48
N SER A 136 -17.57 19.12 18.24
CA SER A 136 -17.85 18.20 17.13
C SER A 136 -18.73 18.88 16.08
N TRP A 137 -18.31 18.85 14.83
CA TRP A 137 -19.02 19.31 13.64
C TRP A 137 -19.77 18.15 12.97
N ASN A 138 -21.05 18.34 12.68
CA ASN A 138 -21.92 17.34 12.04
C ASN A 138 -22.31 17.69 10.60
N GLY A 139 -21.60 18.61 9.97
CA GLY A 139 -21.92 19.12 8.63
C GLY A 139 -22.84 20.37 8.64
N SER A 140 -23.36 20.77 9.81
CA SER A 140 -24.28 21.91 9.94
C SER A 140 -24.04 22.75 11.18
N ASN A 141 -23.71 22.14 12.32
CA ASN A 141 -23.53 22.82 13.59
C ASN A 141 -22.41 22.22 14.41
N TRP A 142 -21.79 23.04 15.25
CA TRP A 142 -20.86 22.63 16.29
C TRP A 142 -21.60 22.29 17.58
N THR A 143 -21.16 21.25 18.26
CA THR A 143 -21.67 20.80 19.55
C THR A 143 -20.48 20.45 20.45
N GLU A 144 -20.50 21.01 21.68
CA GLU A 144 -19.49 20.64 22.68
C GLU A 144 -19.66 19.16 23.09
N VAL A 145 -18.53 18.44 23.12
CA VAL A 145 -18.45 17.01 23.45
C VAL A 145 -17.40 16.81 24.55
N GLY A 146 -17.09 15.56 24.90
CA GLY A 146 -16.15 15.26 25.98
C GLY A 146 -14.77 15.90 25.77
N ASP A 147 -14.32 16.63 26.79
CA ASP A 147 -13.05 17.37 26.80
C ASP A 147 -11.82 16.44 26.75
N MET A 148 -10.71 16.97 26.27
CA MET A 148 -9.38 16.33 26.34
C MET A 148 -8.98 16.12 27.82
N ASN A 149 -8.18 15.08 28.08
CA ASN A 149 -7.63 14.86 29.42
C ASN A 149 -6.56 15.89 29.79
N THR A 150 -5.84 16.40 28.79
CA THR A 150 -4.79 17.40 28.99
C THR A 150 -5.09 18.64 28.17
N ALA A 151 -5.31 19.77 28.85
CA ALA A 151 -5.47 21.08 28.20
C ALA A 151 -4.19 21.43 27.45
N ARG A 152 -4.33 21.89 26.20
CA ARG A 152 -3.19 22.28 25.35
C ARG A 152 -3.58 23.29 24.27
N ASN A 153 -2.64 24.11 23.89
CA ASN A 153 -2.62 24.86 22.66
C ASN A 153 -1.46 24.34 21.77
N GLN A 154 -1.29 24.87 20.56
CA GLN A 154 -0.12 24.56 19.69
C GLN A 154 0.09 23.06 19.40
N GLY A 155 -0.93 22.24 19.59
CA GLY A 155 -0.90 20.83 19.22
C GLY A 155 -1.20 20.62 17.74
N SER A 156 -1.16 19.35 17.33
CA SER A 156 -1.63 18.92 16.00
C SER A 156 -2.77 17.92 16.12
N GLY A 157 -3.57 17.82 15.05
CA GLY A 157 -4.69 16.91 15.00
C GLY A 157 -4.75 16.13 13.70
N THR A 158 -5.18 14.86 13.77
CA THR A 158 -5.44 14.04 12.58
C THR A 158 -6.51 13.01 12.86
N GLY A 159 -7.17 12.53 11.83
CA GLY A 159 -8.22 11.52 11.92
C GLY A 159 -9.24 11.65 10.81
N PRO A 160 -10.02 10.59 10.53
CA PRO A 160 -10.95 10.57 9.41
C PRO A 160 -12.22 11.40 9.61
N ASP A 161 -12.71 11.53 10.85
CA ASP A 161 -14.00 12.14 11.15
C ASP A 161 -14.15 12.52 12.65
N ASN A 162 -15.34 12.99 13.04
CA ASN A 162 -15.65 13.37 14.43
C ASN A 162 -15.84 12.18 15.38
N THR A 163 -15.69 10.95 14.92
CA THR A 163 -15.79 9.75 15.78
C THR A 163 -14.43 9.12 16.07
N SER A 164 -13.39 9.50 15.31
CA SER A 164 -12.05 8.92 15.43
C SER A 164 -10.99 9.97 15.09
N ALA A 165 -10.31 10.48 16.12
CA ALA A 165 -9.28 11.50 15.97
C ALA A 165 -8.11 11.31 16.95
N MET A 166 -6.97 11.88 16.62
CA MET A 166 -5.77 11.93 17.46
C MET A 166 -5.39 13.38 17.68
N SER A 167 -5.01 13.71 18.92
CA SER A 167 -4.32 14.95 19.30
C SER A 167 -2.91 14.59 19.75
N ALA A 168 -1.91 15.24 19.20
CA ALA A 168 -0.51 15.00 19.53
C ALA A 168 0.24 16.29 19.83
N ALA A 169 1.21 16.24 20.75
CA ALA A 169 2.08 17.36 21.07
C ALA A 169 1.34 18.58 21.67
N GLY A 170 1.92 19.75 21.52
CA GLY A 170 1.37 21.04 21.94
C GLY A 170 2.11 21.67 23.09
N ASP A 171 1.53 22.73 23.63
CA ASP A 171 2.04 23.44 24.80
C ASP A 171 0.95 23.62 25.87
N ASN A 172 1.38 23.61 27.13
CA ASN A 172 0.60 23.98 28.28
C ASN A 172 1.54 24.76 29.22
N PRO A 173 1.16 25.98 29.68
CA PRO A 173 2.06 26.80 30.52
C PRO A 173 2.70 26.06 31.69
N THR A 174 2.11 24.95 32.13
CA THR A 174 2.63 24.05 33.15
C THR A 174 2.22 22.61 32.83
N PRO A 175 3.11 21.74 32.33
CA PRO A 175 4.59 21.74 32.42
C PRO A 175 5.35 22.37 31.25
N GLY A 176 4.73 22.93 30.22
CA GLY A 176 5.35 23.46 29.01
C GLY A 176 5.12 22.54 27.80
N VAL A 177 6.10 22.49 26.89
CA VAL A 177 6.01 21.70 25.65
C VAL A 177 5.73 20.23 25.92
N LEU A 178 4.74 19.66 25.23
CA LEU A 178 4.19 18.34 25.48
C LEU A 178 4.61 17.30 24.44
N ALA A 179 4.79 16.07 24.90
CA ALA A 179 4.88 14.89 24.05
C ALA A 179 3.59 14.03 24.07
N ASN A 180 2.62 14.40 24.90
CA ASN A 180 1.40 13.64 25.15
C ASN A 180 0.58 13.44 23.88
N VAL A 181 0.04 12.23 23.73
CA VAL A 181 -0.89 11.86 22.65
C VAL A 181 -2.18 11.33 23.24
N GLU A 182 -3.29 11.82 22.73
CA GLU A 182 -4.62 11.35 23.10
C GLU A 182 -5.42 10.97 21.85
N ILE A 183 -6.22 9.91 21.96
CA ILE A 183 -7.11 9.43 20.89
C ILE A 183 -8.56 9.59 21.34
N TRP A 184 -9.39 10.13 20.44
CA TRP A 184 -10.84 10.24 20.56
C TRP A 184 -11.51 9.01 19.92
N ASN A 185 -12.44 8.39 20.64
CA ASN A 185 -13.18 7.21 20.21
C ASN A 185 -14.65 7.45 19.87
N GLY A 186 -15.02 8.70 19.64
CA GLY A 186 -16.42 9.12 19.44
C GLY A 186 -17.16 9.50 20.71
N SER A 187 -16.59 9.28 21.90
CA SER A 187 -17.24 9.56 23.20
C SER A 187 -16.30 10.18 24.21
N SER A 188 -15.03 9.80 24.25
CA SER A 188 -14.04 10.27 25.20
C SER A 188 -12.63 10.21 24.64
N TRP A 189 -11.76 11.05 25.20
CA TRP A 189 -10.32 11.01 24.94
C TRP A 189 -9.64 10.04 25.89
N PHE A 190 -8.66 9.30 25.41
CA PHE A 190 -7.80 8.43 26.20
C PHE A 190 -6.34 8.58 25.80
N SER A 191 -5.45 8.57 26.78
CA SER A 191 -4.01 8.70 26.54
C SER A 191 -3.43 7.42 25.95
N VAL A 192 -2.55 7.58 24.98
CA VAL A 192 -1.75 6.50 24.38
C VAL A 192 -0.25 6.81 24.54
N ASN A 193 0.61 6.00 23.95
CA ASN A 193 2.06 6.23 24.01
C ASN A 193 2.41 7.59 23.41
N SER A 194 3.21 8.36 24.15
CA SER A 194 3.66 9.70 23.78
C SER A 194 4.66 9.67 22.63
N LEU A 195 4.81 10.78 21.94
CA LEU A 195 5.93 11.06 21.04
C LEU A 195 7.27 10.85 21.79
N ASN A 196 8.31 10.49 21.06
CA ASN A 196 9.67 10.42 21.61
C ASN A 196 10.24 11.82 21.91
N THR A 197 9.82 12.83 21.12
CA THR A 197 10.22 14.23 21.26
C THR A 197 9.02 15.12 21.56
N ALA A 198 9.09 15.90 22.68
CA ALA A 198 8.08 16.91 22.97
C ALA A 198 8.16 18.05 21.96
N LYS A 199 7.02 18.50 21.44
CA LYS A 199 6.92 19.52 20.38
C LYS A 199 5.74 20.45 20.55
N GLU A 200 5.91 21.69 20.12
CA GLU A 200 4.83 22.66 19.92
C GLU A 200 4.70 22.99 18.42
N ASN A 201 3.51 23.31 17.94
CA ASN A 201 3.23 23.66 16.54
C ASN A 201 3.76 22.67 15.49
N PRO A 202 3.74 21.33 15.72
CA PRO A 202 4.00 20.37 14.65
C PRO A 202 2.76 20.22 13.78
N GLU A 203 2.90 19.45 12.69
CA GLU A 203 1.76 18.96 11.90
C GLU A 203 1.60 17.45 12.07
N SER A 204 0.35 16.99 12.01
CA SER A 204 0.01 15.56 11.97
C SER A 204 -0.89 15.22 10.82
N VAL A 205 -0.59 14.11 10.11
CA VAL A 205 -1.43 13.56 9.03
C VAL A 205 -1.64 12.06 9.23
N GLY A 206 -2.72 11.52 8.64
CA GLY A 206 -3.05 10.09 8.71
C GLY A 206 -4.27 9.79 9.58
N THR A 207 -4.22 8.66 10.31
CA THR A 207 -5.33 8.14 11.12
C THR A 207 -4.88 7.77 12.53
N VAL A 208 -5.81 7.43 13.41
CA VAL A 208 -5.51 6.96 14.77
C VAL A 208 -4.72 5.64 14.82
N SER A 209 -4.72 4.86 13.75
CA SER A 209 -3.96 3.62 13.63
C SER A 209 -2.63 3.78 12.89
N ALA A 210 -2.46 4.84 12.09
CA ALA A 210 -1.25 5.10 11.33
C ALA A 210 -1.12 6.60 11.03
N ALA A 211 -0.20 7.29 11.69
CA ALA A 211 0.00 8.72 11.58
C ALA A 211 1.46 9.10 11.41
N LEU A 212 1.69 10.30 10.90
CA LEU A 212 2.97 10.95 10.80
C LEU A 212 2.88 12.28 11.55
N ASN A 213 3.85 12.60 12.44
CA ASN A 213 3.97 13.87 13.11
C ASN A 213 5.32 14.51 12.80
N PHE A 214 5.34 15.70 12.22
CA PHE A 214 6.56 16.29 11.68
C PHE A 214 6.70 17.78 11.94
N GLY A 215 7.98 18.23 12.00
CA GLY A 215 8.33 19.60 12.33
C GLY A 215 7.96 20.00 13.75
N GLY A 216 7.71 21.27 13.94
CA GLY A 216 7.39 21.87 15.24
C GLY A 216 8.56 22.58 15.90
N GLY A 217 8.40 22.93 17.16
CA GLY A 217 9.43 23.56 18.00
C GLY A 217 9.61 22.82 19.32
N ASP A 218 10.79 22.96 19.94
CA ASP A 218 11.10 22.40 21.26
C ASP A 218 10.89 23.41 22.42
N GLY A 219 10.19 24.51 22.13
CA GLY A 219 10.00 25.65 23.04
C GLY A 219 11.10 26.70 22.93
N THR A 220 12.16 26.44 22.16
CA THR A 220 13.28 27.39 21.96
C THR A 220 13.62 27.61 20.49
N VAL A 221 13.59 26.56 19.69
CA VAL A 221 13.90 26.59 18.25
C VAL A 221 12.94 25.69 17.48
N SER A 222 12.78 26.00 16.19
CA SER A 222 12.08 25.08 15.27
C SER A 222 12.95 23.85 15.02
N ILE A 223 12.31 22.69 14.95
CA ILE A 223 12.95 21.38 14.73
C ILE A 223 12.45 20.73 13.42
N ALA A 224 13.22 19.80 12.91
CA ALA A 224 12.89 19.04 11.70
C ALA A 224 12.33 17.64 12.01
N ASN A 225 12.33 17.24 13.30
CA ASN A 225 12.03 15.91 13.77
C ASN A 225 10.69 15.38 13.23
N ASN A 226 10.72 14.11 12.79
CA ASN A 226 9.59 13.41 12.21
C ASN A 226 9.43 12.04 12.88
N GLU A 227 8.22 11.74 13.31
CA GLU A 227 7.87 10.49 13.98
C GLU A 227 6.65 9.82 13.33
N SER A 228 6.72 8.52 13.13
CA SER A 228 5.66 7.68 12.56
C SER A 228 4.99 6.83 13.64
N TRP A 229 3.65 6.82 13.66
CA TRP A 229 2.79 6.03 14.54
C TRP A 229 2.26 4.78 13.83
N ASN A 230 2.39 3.61 14.44
CA ASN A 230 1.91 2.33 13.91
C ASN A 230 0.66 1.78 14.62
N GLY A 231 -0.08 2.62 15.35
CA GLY A 231 -1.21 2.22 16.17
C GLY A 231 -0.84 1.86 17.61
N THR A 232 0.45 1.74 17.94
CA THR A 232 0.93 1.34 19.28
C THR A 232 2.09 2.17 19.78
N ILE A 233 3.11 2.43 18.95
CA ILE A 233 4.32 3.17 19.32
C ILE A 233 4.68 4.19 18.24
N TRP A 234 5.35 5.26 18.67
CA TRP A 234 6.01 6.22 17.81
C TRP A 234 7.44 5.80 17.51
N THR A 235 7.87 5.91 16.27
CA THR A 235 9.23 5.61 15.80
C THR A 235 9.75 6.82 15.06
N GLU A 236 10.96 7.25 15.42
CA GLU A 236 11.66 8.32 14.68
C GLU A 236 11.99 7.85 13.27
N VAL A 237 11.68 8.69 12.29
CA VAL A 237 11.93 8.46 10.87
C VAL A 237 12.67 9.67 10.29
N ASN A 238 13.00 9.67 9.00
CA ASN A 238 13.82 10.75 8.42
C ASN A 238 13.15 12.11 8.53
N ASP A 239 13.90 13.06 8.98
CA ASP A 239 13.48 14.43 9.26
C ASP A 239 13.20 15.25 7.99
N LEU A 240 12.43 16.33 8.16
CA LEU A 240 12.34 17.41 7.17
C LEU A 240 13.74 17.91 6.80
N SER A 241 13.93 18.32 5.56
CA SER A 241 15.20 18.90 5.12
C SER A 241 15.51 20.25 5.78
N VAL A 242 14.47 20.96 6.24
CA VAL A 242 14.58 22.25 6.92
C VAL A 242 13.69 22.28 8.15
N ALA A 243 14.30 22.56 9.31
CA ALA A 243 13.59 22.74 10.59
C ALA A 243 12.59 23.91 10.51
N ARG A 244 11.32 23.63 10.87
CA ARG A 244 10.24 24.62 10.84
C ARG A 244 9.06 24.22 11.72
N SER A 245 8.39 25.22 12.27
CA SER A 245 7.20 25.09 13.11
C SER A 245 6.01 25.84 12.49
N ALA A 246 4.81 25.64 12.99
CA ALA A 246 3.60 26.29 12.50
C ALA A 246 3.40 26.11 10.98
N LEU A 247 3.86 24.99 10.45
CA LEU A 247 3.61 24.53 9.10
C LEU A 247 2.25 23.84 9.03
N SER A 248 1.80 23.51 7.84
CA SER A 248 0.65 22.65 7.64
C SER A 248 0.95 21.51 6.70
N GLY A 249 0.05 20.54 6.62
CA GLY A 249 0.23 19.34 5.79
C GLY A 249 -1.07 18.70 5.32
N ALA A 250 -0.92 17.70 4.48
CA ALA A 250 -2.00 16.86 3.98
C ALA A 250 -1.48 15.47 3.64
N GLY A 251 -2.36 14.46 3.57
CA GLY A 251 -2.01 13.11 3.17
C GLY A 251 -2.13 12.07 4.27
N THR A 252 -1.34 11.01 4.16
CA THR A 252 -1.36 9.85 5.04
C THR A 252 -0.02 9.67 5.76
N SER A 253 0.09 8.69 6.64
CA SER A 253 1.38 8.33 7.28
C SER A 253 2.44 7.86 6.28
N THR A 254 2.04 7.45 5.08
CA THR A 254 2.93 6.89 4.06
C THR A 254 3.21 7.83 2.90
N THR A 255 2.26 8.72 2.59
CA THR A 255 2.40 9.73 1.54
C THR A 255 1.83 11.05 2.05
N ALA A 256 2.71 12.00 2.36
CA ALA A 256 2.32 13.28 2.92
C ALA A 256 3.01 14.45 2.22
N ILE A 257 2.45 15.63 2.40
CA ILE A 257 3.05 16.90 1.99
C ILE A 257 3.07 17.83 3.21
N GLY A 258 4.21 18.48 3.44
CA GLY A 258 4.36 19.53 4.44
C GLY A 258 4.70 20.85 3.74
N PHE A 259 4.01 21.93 4.06
CA PHE A 259 4.18 23.22 3.38
C PHE A 259 4.09 24.41 4.32
N GLY A 260 4.75 25.49 3.94
CA GLY A 260 4.79 26.74 4.73
C GLY A 260 5.58 26.60 6.04
N GLY A 261 5.20 27.39 7.02
CA GLY A 261 5.79 27.41 8.36
C GLY A 261 6.88 28.46 8.56
N SER A 262 7.51 28.42 9.72
CA SER A 262 8.56 29.34 10.13
C SER A 262 9.73 28.58 10.78
N GLY A 263 10.94 28.92 10.37
CA GLY A 263 12.19 28.50 10.97
C GLY A 263 13.05 29.72 11.24
N ALA A 264 14.22 29.82 10.58
CA ALA A 264 15.01 31.05 10.59
C ALA A 264 14.25 32.25 9.96
N SER A 265 13.28 31.97 9.09
CA SER A 265 12.35 32.93 8.47
C SER A 265 11.05 32.22 8.07
N VAL A 266 10.00 32.99 7.80
CA VAL A 266 8.77 32.44 7.20
C VAL A 266 9.08 31.89 5.81
N THR A 267 8.58 30.71 5.49
CA THR A 267 8.90 30.01 4.25
C THR A 267 7.65 29.57 3.49
N GLY A 268 7.77 29.51 2.17
CA GLY A 268 6.82 28.85 1.27
C GLY A 268 7.27 27.44 0.86
N SER A 269 8.33 26.93 1.47
CA SER A 269 8.87 25.60 1.14
C SER A 269 7.82 24.51 1.26
N THR A 270 7.82 23.64 0.28
CA THR A 270 7.01 22.43 0.24
C THR A 270 7.93 21.21 0.19
N GLU A 271 7.64 20.23 1.02
CA GLU A 271 8.33 18.93 1.01
C GLU A 271 7.31 17.80 0.95
N GLU A 272 7.62 16.77 0.18
CA GLU A 272 6.80 15.59 -0.02
C GLU A 272 7.43 14.41 0.70
N TRP A 273 6.66 13.80 1.60
CA TRP A 273 7.03 12.61 2.33
C TRP A 273 6.62 11.37 1.57
N ASN A 274 7.56 10.49 1.38
CA ASN A 274 7.28 9.13 0.97
C ASN A 274 7.88 8.22 2.03
N ALA A 275 7.05 7.54 2.80
CA ALA A 275 7.51 6.49 3.70
C ALA A 275 8.19 5.41 2.86
N ASP A 276 9.27 4.84 3.41
CA ASP A 276 9.90 3.70 2.77
C ASP A 276 8.94 2.51 2.77
N PHE A 277 8.17 2.45 1.72
CA PHE A 277 8.10 1.18 1.05
C PHE A 277 9.38 1.14 0.19
N ALA A 278 10.28 0.23 0.51
CA ALA A 278 11.38 -0.09 -0.37
C ALA A 278 10.75 -0.68 -1.64
N TYR A 279 10.40 0.19 -2.60
CA TYR A 279 9.92 -0.23 -3.91
C TYR A 279 11.01 -1.06 -4.58
N GLY A 280 10.60 -2.16 -5.18
CA GLY A 280 11.52 -3.06 -5.79
C GLY A 280 12.30 -3.92 -4.79
N VAL A 281 11.71 -4.32 -3.65
CA VAL A 281 12.33 -5.21 -2.67
C VAL A 281 11.45 -6.38 -2.29
N TRP A 282 12.11 -7.46 -1.88
CA TRP A 282 11.49 -8.60 -1.22
C TRP A 282 11.62 -8.46 0.30
N ALA A 283 10.51 -8.54 1.00
CA ALA A 283 10.44 -8.60 2.46
C ALA A 283 10.06 -10.01 2.93
N THR A 284 10.46 -10.37 4.14
CA THR A 284 10.09 -11.68 4.71
C THR A 284 8.60 -11.67 5.07
N GLY A 285 7.83 -12.62 4.52
CA GLY A 285 6.45 -12.89 4.90
C GLY A 285 6.31 -13.95 5.99
N GLY A 286 5.08 -14.30 6.33
CA GLY A 286 4.78 -15.37 7.30
C GLY A 286 5.22 -16.75 6.76
N ASN A 287 5.78 -17.59 7.61
CA ASN A 287 6.22 -18.93 7.21
C ASN A 287 5.03 -19.87 6.93
N MET A 288 5.17 -20.70 5.89
CA MET A 288 4.27 -21.83 5.65
C MET A 288 4.39 -22.87 6.77
N ASN A 289 3.32 -23.63 7.00
CA ASN A 289 3.33 -24.71 8.00
C ASN A 289 4.11 -25.93 7.50
N THR A 290 4.04 -26.24 6.21
CA THR A 290 4.68 -27.42 5.62
C THR A 290 5.70 -27.02 4.55
N GLY A 291 6.98 -27.30 4.78
CA GLY A 291 8.06 -27.05 3.82
C GLY A 291 7.98 -28.01 2.63
N ARG A 292 7.92 -27.47 1.41
CA ARG A 292 7.78 -28.25 0.17
C ARG A 292 8.25 -27.47 -1.05
N SER A 293 8.41 -28.17 -2.18
CA SER A 293 8.75 -27.58 -3.47
C SER A 293 7.79 -28.04 -4.58
N ALA A 294 7.86 -27.43 -5.74
CA ALA A 294 7.06 -27.80 -6.92
C ALA A 294 5.55 -27.81 -6.67
N LEU A 295 5.08 -26.87 -5.87
CA LEU A 295 3.67 -26.59 -5.58
C LEU A 295 3.15 -25.50 -6.53
N ALA A 296 1.85 -25.29 -6.56
CA ALA A 296 1.24 -24.17 -7.26
C ALA A 296 0.67 -23.14 -6.26
N GLY A 297 0.48 -21.91 -6.75
CA GLY A 297 -0.13 -20.82 -6.00
C GLY A 297 -1.23 -20.15 -6.81
N ALA A 298 -2.19 -19.51 -6.09
CA ALA A 298 -3.26 -18.69 -6.67
C ALA A 298 -3.66 -17.57 -5.70
N GLY A 299 -3.97 -16.40 -6.22
CA GLY A 299 -4.41 -15.26 -5.42
C GLY A 299 -3.57 -14.01 -5.53
N THR A 300 -3.65 -13.17 -4.50
CA THR A 300 -2.91 -11.91 -4.35
C THR A 300 -1.80 -12.04 -3.30
N GLN A 301 -0.98 -11.01 -3.12
CA GLN A 301 0.10 -11.01 -2.12
C GLN A 301 -0.43 -11.31 -0.71
N ASP A 302 -1.52 -10.71 -0.31
CA ASP A 302 -2.14 -10.75 1.02
C ASP A 302 -3.24 -11.83 1.17
N ALA A 303 -3.66 -12.44 0.05
CA ALA A 303 -4.71 -13.46 0.02
C ALA A 303 -4.34 -14.57 -0.99
N THR A 304 -3.44 -15.48 -0.57
CA THR A 304 -2.87 -16.53 -1.42
C THR A 304 -3.29 -17.92 -0.94
N LEU A 305 -3.56 -18.81 -1.89
CA LEU A 305 -3.69 -20.25 -1.69
C LEU A 305 -2.45 -20.96 -2.28
N ALA A 306 -1.79 -21.82 -1.51
CA ALA A 306 -0.67 -22.65 -1.96
C ALA A 306 -1.02 -24.13 -1.79
N PHE A 307 -0.91 -24.93 -2.84
CA PHE A 307 -1.43 -26.30 -2.87
C PHE A 307 -0.52 -27.31 -3.58
N GLY A 308 -0.59 -28.55 -3.10
CA GLY A 308 0.23 -29.65 -3.60
C GLY A 308 1.72 -29.49 -3.27
N GLY A 309 2.56 -30.10 -4.08
CA GLY A 309 4.01 -30.04 -3.95
C GLY A 309 4.66 -31.37 -3.62
N THR A 310 5.94 -31.32 -3.32
CA THR A 310 6.74 -32.50 -2.99
C THR A 310 7.76 -32.19 -1.91
N THR A 311 8.06 -33.17 -1.07
CA THR A 311 9.16 -33.12 -0.10
C THR A 311 10.43 -33.79 -0.65
N SER A 312 11.54 -33.72 0.09
CA SER A 312 12.78 -34.46 -0.17
C SER A 312 13.05 -35.48 0.96
N PRO A 313 13.16 -36.77 0.70
CA PRO A 313 13.00 -37.47 -0.60
C PRO A 313 11.60 -37.30 -1.19
N PRO A 314 11.44 -37.44 -2.51
CA PRO A 314 10.23 -36.98 -3.19
C PRO A 314 8.98 -37.81 -2.77
N THR A 315 8.17 -37.18 -1.93
CA THR A 315 6.82 -37.64 -1.59
C THR A 315 5.86 -36.54 -2.02
N PHE A 316 4.85 -36.87 -2.83
CA PHE A 316 3.83 -35.92 -3.20
C PHE A 316 2.93 -35.58 -2.02
N LEU A 317 2.58 -34.32 -1.93
CA LEU A 317 1.70 -33.77 -0.92
C LEU A 317 0.38 -33.32 -1.54
N ALA A 318 -0.67 -33.45 -0.74
CA ALA A 318 -1.97 -32.89 -1.04
C ALA A 318 -2.21 -31.54 -0.31
N ASN A 319 -1.32 -31.19 0.62
CA ASN A 319 -1.47 -30.06 1.52
C ASN A 319 -1.88 -28.77 0.79
N THR A 320 -2.87 -28.12 1.36
CA THR A 320 -3.32 -26.79 0.92
C THR A 320 -3.23 -25.83 2.11
N GLU A 321 -2.58 -24.71 1.91
CA GLU A 321 -2.46 -23.64 2.90
C GLU A 321 -2.96 -22.31 2.34
N SER A 322 -3.63 -21.54 3.19
CA SER A 322 -4.20 -20.23 2.88
C SER A 322 -3.46 -19.14 3.65
N TYR A 323 -3.06 -18.06 2.98
CA TYR A 323 -2.36 -16.90 3.54
C TYR A 323 -3.30 -15.71 3.68
N ASN A 324 -3.29 -15.03 4.82
CA ASN A 324 -4.16 -13.89 5.12
C ASN A 324 -3.42 -12.54 5.18
N GLY A 325 -2.27 -12.43 4.52
CA GLY A 325 -1.40 -11.24 4.58
C GLY A 325 -0.41 -11.23 5.76
N THR A 326 -0.54 -12.19 6.70
CA THR A 326 0.35 -12.25 7.88
C THR A 326 0.79 -13.66 8.20
N ALA A 327 -0.12 -14.63 8.13
CA ALA A 327 0.12 -16.02 8.55
C ALA A 327 -0.52 -17.02 7.59
N TRP A 328 0.11 -18.19 7.48
CA TRP A 328 -0.42 -19.33 6.75
C TRP A 328 -1.22 -20.24 7.68
N ALA A 329 -2.33 -20.73 7.19
CA ALA A 329 -3.19 -21.70 7.87
C ALA A 329 -3.47 -22.89 6.96
N GLU A 330 -3.39 -24.13 7.50
CA GLU A 330 -3.83 -25.31 6.75
C GLU A 330 -5.35 -25.28 6.55
N VAL A 331 -5.75 -25.62 5.33
CA VAL A 331 -7.15 -25.76 4.93
C VAL A 331 -7.34 -27.15 4.31
N ASN A 332 -8.51 -27.46 3.74
CA ASN A 332 -8.77 -28.79 3.20
C ASN A 332 -7.90 -29.10 1.98
N ASP A 333 -7.30 -30.27 1.99
CA ASP A 333 -6.31 -30.73 1.02
C ASP A 333 -6.89 -31.12 -0.33
N LEU A 334 -6.03 -31.13 -1.37
CA LEU A 334 -6.34 -31.77 -2.66
C LEU A 334 -6.79 -33.22 -2.46
N ASN A 335 -7.72 -33.71 -3.29
CA ASN A 335 -8.12 -35.11 -3.25
C ASN A 335 -6.99 -36.04 -3.72
N THR A 336 -6.12 -35.54 -4.62
CA THR A 336 -4.98 -36.31 -5.14
C THR A 336 -3.66 -35.59 -4.86
N ALA A 337 -2.78 -36.23 -4.07
CA ALA A 337 -1.43 -35.73 -3.76
C ALA A 337 -0.57 -35.65 -5.03
N ARG A 338 -0.06 -34.46 -5.36
CA ARG A 338 0.72 -34.22 -6.58
C ARG A 338 1.59 -32.96 -6.51
N GLY A 339 2.72 -32.99 -7.16
CA GLY A 339 3.60 -31.84 -7.37
C GLY A 339 3.82 -31.61 -8.84
N HIS A 340 4.53 -30.53 -9.18
CA HIS A 340 4.77 -30.11 -10.58
C HIS A 340 3.49 -29.87 -11.37
N LEU A 341 2.46 -29.41 -10.68
CA LEU A 341 1.13 -29.10 -11.21
C LEU A 341 1.04 -27.63 -11.62
N GLY A 342 0.07 -27.32 -12.46
CA GLY A 342 -0.33 -25.95 -12.75
C GLY A 342 -1.44 -25.47 -11.80
N GLY A 343 -1.54 -24.16 -11.64
CA GLY A 343 -2.56 -23.50 -10.85
C GLY A 343 -3.08 -22.24 -11.51
N ALA A 344 -4.33 -21.86 -11.19
CA ALA A 344 -4.96 -20.62 -11.63
C ALA A 344 -6.05 -20.20 -10.61
N GLY A 345 -6.40 -18.92 -10.57
CA GLY A 345 -7.51 -18.42 -9.76
C GLY A 345 -7.11 -17.52 -8.61
N THR A 346 -7.96 -17.53 -7.58
CA THR A 346 -7.82 -16.72 -6.36
C THR A 346 -7.75 -17.62 -5.12
N GLN A 347 -7.50 -17.03 -3.96
CA GLN A 347 -7.51 -17.76 -2.68
C GLN A 347 -8.83 -18.50 -2.41
N THR A 348 -9.96 -17.96 -2.85
CA THR A 348 -11.30 -18.52 -2.60
C THR A 348 -11.87 -19.31 -3.78
N ALA A 349 -11.24 -19.22 -4.96
CA ALA A 349 -11.74 -19.88 -6.19
C ALA A 349 -10.53 -20.22 -7.09
N ALA A 350 -10.04 -21.46 -6.99
CA ALA A 350 -8.82 -21.89 -7.67
C ALA A 350 -9.00 -23.19 -8.46
N LEU A 351 -8.09 -23.41 -9.41
CA LEU A 351 -7.92 -24.66 -10.14
C LEU A 351 -6.53 -25.24 -9.92
N ALA A 352 -6.46 -26.55 -9.78
CA ALA A 352 -5.23 -27.33 -9.77
C ALA A 352 -5.28 -28.37 -10.90
N PHE A 353 -4.32 -28.40 -11.81
CA PHE A 353 -4.36 -29.27 -12.99
C PHE A 353 -3.02 -29.91 -13.33
N GLY A 354 -3.08 -31.15 -13.82
CA GLY A 354 -1.91 -31.95 -14.18
C GLY A 354 -1.00 -32.30 -13.01
N GLY A 355 0.26 -32.53 -13.26
CA GLY A 355 1.31 -32.82 -12.26
C GLY A 355 1.62 -34.31 -12.07
N GLY A 356 2.34 -34.62 -11.00
CA GLY A 356 2.76 -35.97 -10.64
C GLY A 356 3.89 -36.57 -11.52
N PHE A 357 4.69 -37.49 -10.99
CA PHE A 357 5.74 -38.16 -11.79
C PHE A 357 5.15 -39.07 -12.87
N ALA A 358 3.97 -39.64 -12.65
CA ALA A 358 3.27 -40.42 -13.67
C ALA A 358 2.64 -39.55 -14.77
N ARG A 359 2.67 -38.22 -14.60
CA ARG A 359 2.00 -37.21 -15.43
C ARG A 359 0.51 -37.52 -15.51
N THR A 360 -0.27 -36.83 -14.67
CA THR A 360 -1.73 -36.97 -14.66
C THR A 360 -2.39 -35.84 -15.45
N ASN A 361 -3.63 -36.06 -15.83
CA ASN A 361 -4.52 -35.06 -16.43
C ASN A 361 -5.52 -34.49 -15.40
N VAL A 362 -5.54 -35.01 -14.19
CA VAL A 362 -6.51 -34.63 -13.15
C VAL A 362 -6.61 -33.13 -12.95
N THR A 363 -7.84 -32.64 -12.92
CA THR A 363 -8.16 -31.25 -12.57
C THR A 363 -9.08 -31.22 -11.35
N GLU A 364 -8.71 -30.40 -10.38
CA GLU A 364 -9.53 -30.14 -9.19
C GLU A 364 -9.85 -28.65 -9.06
N SER A 365 -11.06 -28.35 -8.63
CA SER A 365 -11.58 -26.99 -8.42
C SER A 365 -11.80 -26.73 -6.94
N TRP A 366 -11.31 -25.59 -6.44
CA TRP A 366 -11.44 -25.10 -5.07
C TRP A 366 -12.57 -24.10 -4.95
N ASN A 367 -13.48 -24.28 -4.00
CA ASN A 367 -14.64 -23.40 -3.77
C ASN A 367 -14.52 -22.49 -2.54
N GLY A 368 -13.31 -22.30 -2.03
CA GLY A 368 -13.06 -21.56 -0.77
C GLY A 368 -13.07 -22.44 0.47
N THR A 369 -13.51 -23.71 0.36
CA THR A 369 -13.57 -24.65 1.48
C THR A 369 -13.05 -26.04 1.12
N ASN A 370 -13.42 -26.59 -0.04
CA ASN A 370 -13.07 -27.94 -0.47
C ASN A 370 -12.60 -27.98 -1.92
N TRP A 371 -11.72 -28.93 -2.21
CA TRP A 371 -11.38 -29.33 -3.57
C TRP A 371 -12.37 -30.37 -4.08
N THR A 372 -12.77 -30.25 -5.32
CA THR A 372 -13.66 -31.19 -6.03
C THR A 372 -13.05 -31.52 -7.39
N GLU A 373 -12.95 -32.81 -7.73
CA GLU A 373 -12.53 -33.23 -9.07
C GLU A 373 -13.54 -32.77 -10.12
N VAL A 374 -13.03 -32.20 -11.19
CA VAL A 374 -13.79 -31.71 -12.34
C VAL A 374 -13.25 -32.33 -13.63
N ASN A 375 -13.70 -31.90 -14.80
CA ASN A 375 -13.26 -32.49 -16.05
C ASN A 375 -11.77 -32.27 -16.30
N ASP A 376 -11.09 -33.33 -16.68
CA ASP A 376 -9.64 -33.42 -16.81
C ASP A 376 -9.09 -32.74 -18.06
N LEU A 377 -7.79 -32.39 -18.03
CA LEU A 377 -7.01 -32.04 -19.22
C LEU A 377 -7.13 -33.14 -20.29
N ASN A 378 -7.16 -32.75 -21.57
CA ASN A 378 -7.14 -33.72 -22.67
C ASN A 378 -5.80 -34.48 -22.76
N THR A 379 -4.69 -33.84 -22.38
CA THR A 379 -3.35 -34.44 -22.39
C THR A 379 -2.77 -34.46 -20.98
N ALA A 380 -2.43 -35.66 -20.48
CA ALA A 380 -1.75 -35.84 -19.19
C ALA A 380 -0.33 -35.25 -19.24
N ARG A 381 -0.04 -34.31 -18.32
CA ARG A 381 1.22 -33.56 -18.31
C ARG A 381 1.64 -33.18 -16.88
N ALA A 382 2.96 -33.07 -16.65
CA ALA A 382 3.55 -32.47 -15.47
C ALA A 382 4.53 -31.36 -15.86
N TYR A 383 4.99 -30.57 -14.89
CA TYR A 383 5.85 -29.40 -15.16
C TYR A 383 5.17 -28.39 -16.09
N ILE A 384 3.88 -28.29 -15.95
CA ILE A 384 2.95 -27.50 -16.75
C ILE A 384 2.83 -26.10 -16.17
N ALA A 385 2.73 -25.10 -17.03
CA ALA A 385 2.42 -23.74 -16.64
C ALA A 385 0.94 -23.40 -16.91
N GLY A 386 0.44 -22.39 -16.24
CA GLY A 386 -0.89 -21.87 -16.49
C GLY A 386 -1.15 -20.55 -15.77
N PHE A 387 -2.26 -19.92 -16.11
CA PHE A 387 -2.76 -18.70 -15.49
C PHE A 387 -4.27 -18.55 -15.73
N GLY A 388 -4.86 -17.53 -15.13
CA GLY A 388 -6.27 -17.18 -15.29
C GLY A 388 -7.09 -17.35 -14.03
N THR A 389 -8.40 -17.52 -14.20
CA THR A 389 -9.37 -17.68 -13.11
C THR A 389 -9.87 -19.12 -13.00
N GLN A 390 -10.61 -19.44 -11.92
CA GLN A 390 -11.25 -20.75 -11.77
C GLN A 390 -12.22 -21.10 -12.92
N THR A 391 -12.81 -20.11 -13.58
CA THR A 391 -13.79 -20.32 -14.67
C THR A 391 -13.23 -20.02 -16.06
N SER A 392 -12.02 -19.46 -16.16
CA SER A 392 -11.38 -19.05 -17.41
C SER A 392 -9.85 -19.15 -17.28
N ALA A 393 -9.30 -20.32 -17.54
CA ALA A 393 -7.88 -20.60 -17.35
C ALA A 393 -7.24 -21.17 -18.62
N ILE A 394 -5.93 -21.10 -18.67
CA ILE A 394 -5.10 -21.68 -19.72
C ILE A 394 -4.03 -22.58 -19.09
N ALA A 395 -3.77 -23.72 -19.70
CA ALA A 395 -2.70 -24.67 -19.37
C ALA A 395 -1.82 -24.89 -20.59
N PHE A 396 -0.51 -24.72 -20.47
CA PHE A 396 0.39 -24.81 -21.62
C PHE A 396 1.74 -25.43 -21.29
N GLY A 397 2.38 -26.03 -22.32
CA GLY A 397 3.67 -26.68 -22.17
C GLY A 397 3.63 -27.93 -21.28
N GLY A 398 4.76 -28.25 -20.67
CA GLY A 398 4.95 -29.40 -19.78
C GLY A 398 5.52 -30.64 -20.46
N ASN A 399 5.62 -31.73 -19.69
CA ASN A 399 6.09 -33.03 -20.14
C ASN A 399 4.96 -34.05 -20.16
N THR A 400 4.87 -34.81 -21.26
CA THR A 400 3.99 -35.99 -21.35
C THR A 400 4.61 -37.23 -20.68
N PRO A 401 3.86 -38.33 -20.47
CA PRO A 401 4.39 -39.59 -19.92
C PRO A 401 5.62 -40.16 -20.65
N ALA A 402 5.79 -39.87 -21.91
CA ALA A 402 6.97 -40.29 -22.71
C ALA A 402 8.22 -39.40 -22.53
N PRO A 403 8.39 -38.69 -21.43
CA PRO A 403 9.18 -37.53 -21.04
C PRO A 403 9.57 -36.57 -22.19
N VAL A 404 8.62 -36.29 -23.07
CA VAL A 404 8.78 -35.34 -24.17
C VAL A 404 8.15 -34.03 -23.79
N VAL A 405 8.90 -32.93 -23.94
CA VAL A 405 8.32 -31.58 -23.80
C VAL A 405 7.30 -31.34 -24.91
N THR A 406 6.19 -30.72 -24.55
CA THR A 406 5.10 -30.49 -25.51
C THR A 406 4.77 -29.00 -25.63
N PRO A 407 4.35 -28.50 -26.80
CA PRO A 407 3.86 -27.16 -26.99
C PRO A 407 2.36 -27.02 -26.65
N ASN A 408 1.68 -28.14 -26.34
CA ASN A 408 0.22 -28.17 -26.19
C ASN A 408 -0.32 -27.09 -25.28
N THR A 409 -1.41 -26.45 -25.74
CA THR A 409 -2.16 -25.44 -24.99
C THR A 409 -3.62 -25.84 -24.91
N GLU A 410 -4.19 -25.77 -23.73
CA GLU A 410 -5.61 -26.07 -23.49
C GLU A 410 -6.26 -24.90 -22.73
N LEU A 411 -7.49 -24.53 -23.13
CA LEU A 411 -8.33 -23.53 -22.46
C LEU A 411 -9.40 -24.19 -21.62
N TRP A 412 -9.56 -23.74 -20.40
CA TRP A 412 -10.66 -24.08 -19.50
C TRP A 412 -11.78 -23.04 -19.57
N ASN A 413 -13.02 -23.48 -19.77
CA ASN A 413 -14.19 -22.62 -19.90
C ASN A 413 -15.11 -22.65 -18.67
N GLY A 414 -14.63 -23.13 -17.53
CA GLY A 414 -15.41 -23.35 -16.32
C GLY A 414 -16.02 -24.75 -16.21
N THR A 415 -15.95 -25.56 -17.30
CA THR A 415 -16.52 -26.91 -17.34
C THR A 415 -15.60 -27.92 -18.02
N ASN A 416 -14.99 -27.58 -19.15
CA ASN A 416 -14.16 -28.47 -19.94
C ASN A 416 -12.88 -27.81 -20.42
N TRP A 417 -11.83 -28.60 -20.58
CA TRP A 417 -10.61 -28.23 -21.29
C TRP A 417 -10.79 -28.44 -22.79
N THR A 418 -10.31 -27.50 -23.58
CA THR A 418 -10.34 -27.57 -25.06
C THR A 418 -8.95 -27.26 -25.59
N GLU A 419 -8.39 -28.12 -26.44
CA GLU A 419 -7.10 -27.89 -27.11
C GLU A 419 -7.23 -26.72 -28.10
N VAL A 420 -6.23 -25.81 -28.07
CA VAL A 420 -6.17 -24.59 -28.89
C VAL A 420 -4.79 -24.46 -29.53
N ASN A 421 -4.48 -23.31 -30.15
CA ASN A 421 -3.19 -23.11 -30.82
C ASN A 421 -2.02 -23.16 -29.82
N ASN A 422 -1.04 -23.95 -30.20
CA ASN A 422 0.11 -24.30 -29.36
C ASN A 422 1.19 -23.21 -29.29
N LEU A 423 2.05 -23.29 -28.28
CA LEU A 423 3.33 -22.58 -28.24
C LEU A 423 4.14 -22.82 -29.51
N SER A 424 5.04 -21.90 -29.87
CA SER A 424 5.96 -22.00 -31.00
C SER A 424 6.87 -23.25 -30.94
N ALA A 425 7.21 -23.68 -29.73
CA ALA A 425 8.03 -24.87 -29.44
C ALA A 425 7.62 -25.55 -28.14
N GLY A 426 7.88 -26.87 -28.04
CA GLY A 426 7.68 -27.61 -26.79
C GLY A 426 8.62 -27.13 -25.69
N LYS A 427 8.06 -26.77 -24.53
CA LYS A 427 8.77 -26.31 -23.32
C LYS A 427 8.13 -26.89 -22.08
N ALA A 428 8.95 -27.12 -21.04
CA ALA A 428 8.48 -27.49 -19.70
C ALA A 428 9.14 -26.60 -18.65
N TYR A 429 8.65 -26.61 -17.42
CA TYR A 429 9.20 -25.80 -16.33
C TYR A 429 9.13 -24.29 -16.58
N MET A 430 8.17 -23.86 -17.38
CA MET A 430 7.87 -22.47 -17.65
C MET A 430 7.14 -21.83 -16.46
N ALA A 431 7.13 -20.51 -16.42
CA ALA A 431 6.16 -19.74 -15.65
C ALA A 431 5.11 -19.09 -16.57
N GLY A 432 3.94 -18.78 -16.00
CA GLY A 432 2.88 -18.09 -16.71
C GLY A 432 2.16 -17.11 -15.81
N PHE A 433 1.70 -16.01 -16.40
CA PHE A 433 0.86 -15.01 -15.71
C PHE A 433 -0.09 -14.31 -16.69
N GLY A 434 -1.27 -14.00 -16.20
CA GLY A 434 -2.36 -13.38 -16.95
C GLY A 434 -3.63 -13.32 -16.11
N ALA A 435 -4.48 -12.35 -16.40
CA ALA A 435 -5.71 -12.12 -15.62
C ALA A 435 -6.77 -13.22 -15.85
N ASP A 436 -6.86 -13.71 -17.08
CA ASP A 436 -7.78 -14.79 -17.49
C ASP A 436 -7.24 -15.52 -18.73
N SER A 437 -8.02 -16.44 -19.31
CA SER A 437 -7.61 -17.22 -20.47
C SER A 437 -7.52 -16.45 -21.79
N THR A 438 -7.80 -15.14 -21.80
CA THR A 438 -7.82 -14.33 -23.04
C THR A 438 -6.51 -13.59 -23.30
N ALA A 439 -5.69 -13.34 -22.26
CA ALA A 439 -4.45 -12.58 -22.37
C ALA A 439 -3.44 -12.94 -21.28
N GLY A 440 -2.22 -13.25 -21.67
CA GLY A 440 -1.15 -13.56 -20.72
C GLY A 440 0.20 -13.81 -21.35
N ILE A 441 1.16 -14.17 -20.52
CA ILE A 441 2.57 -14.42 -20.87
C ILE A 441 2.97 -15.80 -20.39
N GLY A 442 3.73 -16.51 -21.24
CA GLY A 442 4.50 -17.70 -20.88
C GLY A 442 5.98 -17.41 -21.06
N CYS A 443 6.80 -17.59 -20.03
CA CYS A 443 8.22 -17.21 -20.08
C CYS A 443 9.17 -18.28 -19.51
N GLY A 444 10.40 -18.28 -20.00
CA GLY A 444 11.45 -19.20 -19.57
C GLY A 444 11.15 -20.67 -19.89
N GLY A 445 11.62 -21.56 -19.02
CA GLY A 445 11.45 -23.01 -19.14
C GLY A 445 12.64 -23.73 -19.72
N ALA A 446 12.43 -24.98 -20.12
CA ALA A 446 13.44 -25.83 -20.76
C ALA A 446 12.89 -26.44 -22.05
N ILE A 447 13.72 -26.48 -23.10
CA ILE A 447 13.40 -26.98 -24.44
C ILE A 447 13.68 -28.48 -24.64
N THR A 448 14.24 -29.15 -23.64
CA THR A 448 14.48 -30.60 -23.62
C THR A 448 13.96 -31.17 -22.29
N GLY A 449 13.74 -32.50 -22.25
CA GLY A 449 13.18 -33.20 -21.09
C GLY A 449 13.92 -32.99 -19.76
N THR A 450 13.73 -33.86 -18.81
CA THR A 450 14.17 -33.69 -17.39
C THR A 450 15.61 -33.17 -17.27
N GLY A 451 15.80 -31.98 -16.71
CA GLY A 451 17.12 -31.34 -16.57
C GLY A 451 17.59 -30.56 -17.80
N GLY A 452 16.68 -30.25 -18.72
CA GLY A 452 16.99 -29.61 -20.01
C GLY A 452 17.65 -28.23 -19.91
N THR A 453 18.11 -27.75 -21.09
CA THR A 453 18.73 -26.42 -21.20
C THR A 453 17.71 -25.32 -20.95
N PRO A 454 17.98 -24.42 -19.98
CA PRO A 454 17.11 -23.27 -19.73
C PRO A 454 17.01 -22.36 -20.96
N THR A 455 15.85 -21.77 -21.17
CA THR A 455 15.62 -20.76 -22.20
C THR A 455 15.15 -19.44 -21.57
N ALA A 456 15.38 -18.34 -22.29
CA ALA A 456 14.85 -17.03 -21.96
C ALA A 456 13.53 -16.73 -22.69
N GLN A 457 13.13 -17.57 -23.64
CA GLN A 457 12.02 -17.31 -24.55
C GLN A 457 10.74 -16.92 -23.81
N THR A 458 10.13 -15.85 -24.32
CA THR A 458 8.85 -15.32 -23.83
C THR A 458 7.84 -15.30 -24.98
N GLU A 459 6.67 -15.84 -24.74
CA GLU A 459 5.55 -15.82 -25.68
C GLU A 459 4.32 -15.14 -25.04
N SER A 460 3.64 -14.31 -25.80
CA SER A 460 2.41 -13.61 -25.41
C SER A 460 1.20 -14.29 -26.03
N TRP A 461 0.19 -14.59 -25.24
CA TRP A 461 -1.09 -15.16 -25.63
C TRP A 461 -2.16 -14.06 -25.81
N ASN A 462 -2.86 -14.04 -26.92
CA ASN A 462 -3.89 -13.02 -27.24
C ASN A 462 -5.32 -13.57 -27.25
N GLY A 463 -5.56 -14.70 -26.60
CA GLY A 463 -6.86 -15.41 -26.61
C GLY A 463 -7.03 -16.40 -27.76
N THR A 464 -6.13 -16.39 -28.74
CA THR A 464 -6.20 -17.27 -29.93
C THR A 464 -4.84 -17.88 -30.29
N ASN A 465 -3.79 -17.08 -30.27
CA ASN A 465 -2.44 -17.51 -30.69
C ASN A 465 -1.37 -17.05 -29.70
N TRP A 466 -0.30 -17.84 -29.63
CA TRP A 466 0.95 -17.44 -29.02
C TRP A 466 1.81 -16.68 -30.04
N THR A 467 2.48 -15.63 -29.60
CA THR A 467 3.40 -14.83 -30.39
C THR A 467 4.67 -14.59 -29.58
N GLU A 468 5.84 -14.85 -30.16
CA GLU A 468 7.12 -14.55 -29.52
C GLU A 468 7.28 -13.05 -29.32
N VAL A 469 7.71 -12.65 -28.13
CA VAL A 469 7.98 -11.27 -27.72
C VAL A 469 9.39 -11.18 -27.15
N ASN A 470 9.78 -10.02 -26.58
CA ASN A 470 11.12 -9.85 -26.05
C ASN A 470 11.39 -10.79 -24.85
N ASP A 471 12.54 -11.45 -24.90
CA ASP A 471 12.95 -12.49 -23.96
C ASP A 471 13.36 -11.95 -22.59
N LEU A 472 13.32 -12.83 -21.57
CA LEU A 472 13.97 -12.59 -20.27
C LEU A 472 15.45 -12.23 -20.49
N ASN A 473 15.98 -11.33 -19.65
CA ASN A 473 17.40 -11.00 -19.66
C ASN A 473 18.28 -12.21 -19.25
N THR A 474 17.72 -13.11 -18.43
CA THR A 474 18.41 -14.31 -17.93
C THR A 474 17.63 -15.58 -18.26
N SER A 475 18.25 -16.51 -19.02
CA SER A 475 17.66 -17.83 -19.30
C SER A 475 17.40 -18.61 -18.01
N ARG A 476 16.16 -19.01 -17.77
CA ARG A 476 15.74 -19.68 -16.51
C ARG A 476 14.66 -20.72 -16.75
N GLN A 477 14.67 -21.76 -15.94
CA GLN A 477 13.60 -22.74 -15.81
C GLN A 477 13.16 -22.87 -14.36
N ARG A 478 11.96 -23.38 -14.10
CA ARG A 478 11.42 -23.59 -12.74
C ARG A 478 11.28 -22.30 -11.94
N LEU A 479 11.13 -21.20 -12.64
CA LEU A 479 10.84 -19.89 -12.05
C LEU A 479 9.37 -19.81 -11.67
N ALA A 480 9.05 -18.87 -10.82
CA ALA A 480 7.69 -18.47 -10.50
C ALA A 480 7.38 -17.12 -11.14
N ALA A 481 6.11 -16.77 -11.27
CA ALA A 481 5.70 -15.50 -11.84
C ALA A 481 4.37 -15.02 -11.27
N ALA A 482 4.09 -13.72 -11.44
CA ALA A 482 2.86 -13.05 -11.05
C ALA A 482 2.56 -11.88 -12.00
N GLY A 483 1.29 -11.50 -12.16
CA GLY A 483 0.91 -10.31 -12.91
C GLY A 483 -0.10 -10.53 -14.03
N THR A 484 -0.12 -9.58 -14.96
CA THR A 484 -0.97 -9.55 -16.15
C THR A 484 -0.13 -9.48 -17.42
N GLN A 485 -0.74 -9.68 -18.60
CA GLN A 485 -0.02 -9.63 -19.89
C GLN A 485 0.81 -8.36 -20.11
N THR A 486 0.38 -7.22 -19.57
CA THR A 486 1.03 -5.92 -19.73
C THR A 486 1.94 -5.52 -18.57
N ALA A 487 1.84 -6.21 -17.43
CA ALA A 487 2.58 -5.89 -16.22
C ALA A 487 2.83 -7.17 -15.41
N GLY A 488 4.03 -7.71 -15.45
CA GLY A 488 4.36 -9.00 -14.83
C GLY A 488 5.69 -9.00 -14.11
N LEU A 489 5.91 -10.04 -13.34
CA LEU A 489 7.12 -10.30 -12.58
C LEU A 489 7.51 -11.77 -12.75
N GLY A 490 8.78 -12.04 -13.06
CA GLY A 490 9.35 -13.39 -13.11
C GLY A 490 10.52 -13.51 -12.14
N PHE A 491 10.49 -14.49 -11.24
CA PHE A 491 11.45 -14.56 -10.14
C PHE A 491 11.90 -15.99 -9.82
N GLY A 492 13.12 -16.11 -9.26
CA GLY A 492 13.73 -17.39 -8.91
C GLY A 492 14.02 -18.31 -10.08
N GLY A 493 13.98 -19.61 -9.85
CA GLY A 493 14.27 -20.64 -10.84
C GLY A 493 15.71 -21.14 -10.79
N SER A 494 16.25 -21.56 -11.94
CA SER A 494 17.64 -22.05 -12.04
C SER A 494 18.70 -20.96 -11.80
N THR A 495 18.31 -19.69 -11.79
CA THR A 495 19.06 -18.55 -11.23
C THR A 495 18.28 -18.09 -10.01
N PRO A 496 18.54 -18.65 -8.82
CA PRO A 496 17.53 -18.79 -7.78
C PRO A 496 17.14 -17.49 -7.05
N THR A 497 17.91 -16.42 -7.21
CA THR A 497 17.59 -15.11 -6.65
C THR A 497 17.16 -14.08 -7.70
N ALA A 498 17.28 -14.39 -9.00
CA ALA A 498 16.98 -13.44 -10.06
C ALA A 498 15.50 -13.01 -10.05
N ASN A 499 15.28 -11.74 -10.31
CA ASN A 499 13.97 -11.13 -10.41
C ASN A 499 13.94 -10.15 -11.59
N GLU A 500 12.93 -10.25 -12.44
CA GLU A 500 12.75 -9.40 -13.60
C GLU A 500 11.30 -8.96 -13.74
N SER A 501 11.06 -7.67 -14.03
CA SER A 501 9.73 -7.12 -14.31
C SER A 501 9.46 -6.98 -15.81
N TRP A 502 8.23 -7.25 -16.22
CA TRP A 502 7.72 -7.13 -17.59
C TRP A 502 6.79 -5.94 -17.71
N ASN A 503 7.06 -5.01 -18.62
CA ASN A 503 6.27 -3.78 -18.81
C ASN A 503 5.29 -3.82 -20.01
N GLY A 504 4.99 -5.02 -20.52
CA GLY A 504 4.18 -5.21 -21.73
C GLY A 504 5.01 -5.25 -23.01
N THR A 505 6.31 -4.92 -22.96
CA THR A 505 7.20 -4.90 -24.14
C THR A 505 8.57 -5.50 -23.83
N ASN A 506 9.18 -5.14 -22.69
CA ASN A 506 10.54 -5.53 -22.32
C ASN A 506 10.61 -6.03 -20.89
N TRP A 507 11.61 -6.90 -20.63
CA TRP A 507 12.01 -7.31 -19.29
C TRP A 507 13.09 -6.38 -18.75
N SER A 508 13.01 -6.04 -17.46
CA SER A 508 13.99 -5.24 -16.71
C SER A 508 14.41 -6.00 -15.46
N ASN A 509 15.70 -5.98 -15.15
CA ASN A 509 16.20 -6.58 -13.92
C ASN A 509 15.74 -5.77 -12.71
N GLU A 510 15.28 -6.45 -11.67
CA GLU A 510 14.84 -5.90 -10.40
C GLU A 510 15.75 -6.39 -9.26
N ASN A 511 15.53 -5.88 -8.04
CA ASN A 511 16.22 -6.37 -6.86
C ASN A 511 15.92 -7.84 -6.61
N VAL A 512 16.96 -8.59 -6.29
CA VAL A 512 16.93 -10.04 -6.15
C VAL A 512 16.18 -10.49 -4.91
N LEU A 513 15.67 -11.73 -4.92
CA LEU A 513 15.14 -12.41 -3.73
C LEU A 513 16.20 -12.48 -2.62
N ASN A 514 15.75 -12.37 -1.36
CA ASN A 514 16.63 -12.53 -0.19
C ASN A 514 17.01 -13.99 0.04
N VAL A 515 16.14 -14.92 -0.36
CA VAL A 515 16.35 -16.38 -0.24
C VAL A 515 16.35 -17.02 -1.60
N GLU A 516 17.33 -17.88 -1.88
CA GLU A 516 17.38 -18.67 -3.11
C GLU A 516 16.14 -19.56 -3.26
N ARG A 517 15.45 -19.45 -4.40
CA ARG A 517 14.22 -20.19 -4.67
C ARG A 517 14.23 -20.84 -6.04
N ASN A 518 14.06 -22.14 -6.07
CA ASN A 518 13.86 -22.94 -7.26
C ASN A 518 12.63 -23.82 -7.03
N LYS A 519 11.69 -23.88 -8.00
CA LYS A 519 10.41 -24.59 -7.88
C LYS A 519 9.49 -24.02 -6.76
N ALA A 520 9.58 -22.72 -6.53
CA ALA A 520 8.69 -22.00 -5.65
C ALA A 520 7.33 -21.75 -6.33
N PHE A 521 6.33 -21.38 -5.54
CA PHE A 521 5.09 -20.81 -6.09
C PHE A 521 5.22 -19.30 -6.27
N GLY A 522 4.33 -18.71 -7.07
CA GLY A 522 4.15 -17.26 -7.19
C GLY A 522 2.67 -16.92 -7.26
N ALA A 523 2.29 -15.77 -6.68
CA ALA A 523 0.95 -15.19 -6.75
C ALA A 523 1.03 -13.65 -6.65
N GLY A 524 -0.02 -12.95 -7.10
CA GLY A 524 -0.10 -11.49 -7.01
C GLY A 524 0.04 -10.75 -8.34
N THR A 525 0.53 -9.54 -8.27
CA THR A 525 0.72 -8.62 -9.41
C THR A 525 2.20 -8.27 -9.61
N GLN A 526 2.51 -7.48 -10.63
CA GLN A 526 3.86 -6.94 -10.83
C GLN A 526 4.35 -6.09 -9.64
N THR A 527 3.44 -5.39 -8.98
CA THR A 527 3.77 -4.47 -7.88
C THR A 527 3.62 -5.09 -6.49
N LEU A 528 2.76 -6.09 -6.35
CA LEU A 528 2.50 -6.79 -5.10
C LEU A 528 2.45 -8.29 -5.36
N ALA A 529 3.55 -8.99 -5.08
CA ALA A 529 3.64 -10.43 -5.28
C ALA A 529 4.15 -11.15 -4.02
N ILE A 530 3.82 -12.43 -3.92
CA ILE A 530 4.32 -13.32 -2.89
C ILE A 530 4.94 -14.56 -3.52
N THR A 531 6.03 -15.04 -2.95
CA THR A 531 6.66 -16.31 -3.26
C THR A 531 7.00 -17.07 -1.99
N GLY A 532 7.05 -18.36 -2.08
CA GLY A 532 7.43 -19.16 -0.92
C GLY A 532 7.75 -20.60 -1.29
N ALA A 533 8.21 -21.36 -0.29
CA ALA A 533 8.64 -22.72 -0.49
C ALA A 533 9.85 -22.82 -1.44
N GLY A 534 10.05 -23.96 -2.09
CA GLY A 534 11.12 -24.20 -3.05
C GLY A 534 12.05 -25.34 -2.65
N ASP A 535 13.15 -25.52 -3.40
CA ASP A 535 14.13 -26.58 -3.13
C ASP A 535 14.61 -26.55 -1.65
N SER A 536 15.00 -27.69 -1.12
CA SER A 536 15.32 -27.93 0.30
C SER A 536 14.13 -27.84 1.25
N ASN A 537 12.89 -27.82 0.73
CA ASN A 537 11.63 -27.80 1.52
C ASN A 537 11.57 -26.64 2.52
N VAL A 538 11.98 -25.46 2.11
CA VAL A 538 11.91 -24.26 2.96
C VAL A 538 10.45 -23.87 3.23
N VAL A 539 10.20 -23.34 4.41
CA VAL A 539 8.87 -22.84 4.83
C VAL A 539 8.75 -21.33 4.65
N THR A 540 9.86 -20.62 4.44
CA THR A 540 9.89 -19.16 4.35
C THR A 540 9.14 -18.66 3.13
N THR A 541 8.49 -17.53 3.27
CA THR A 541 7.91 -16.76 2.16
C THR A 541 8.54 -15.37 2.08
N GLU A 542 8.42 -14.76 0.93
CA GLU A 542 8.84 -13.38 0.70
C GLU A 542 7.75 -12.66 -0.08
N GLU A 543 7.55 -11.41 0.28
CA GLU A 543 6.58 -10.49 -0.31
C GLU A 543 7.33 -9.41 -1.10
N TRP A 544 6.90 -9.20 -2.34
CA TRP A 544 7.46 -8.19 -3.23
C TRP A 544 6.65 -6.91 -3.16
N PHE A 545 7.34 -5.81 -2.99
CA PHE A 545 6.80 -4.46 -3.09
C PHE A 545 7.49 -3.75 -4.26
N GLY A 546 6.86 -3.79 -5.43
CA GLY A 546 7.39 -3.23 -6.67
C GLY A 546 7.15 -1.73 -6.80
N SER A 547 7.95 -1.07 -7.65
CA SER A 547 7.73 0.33 -8.03
C SER A 547 6.50 0.43 -8.93
N GLY A 548 5.41 0.93 -8.40
CA GLY A 548 4.18 1.24 -9.13
C GLY A 548 3.42 2.32 -8.40
N THR A 549 2.75 3.21 -9.12
CA THR A 549 1.81 4.13 -8.53
C THR A 549 0.73 3.32 -7.82
N LEU A 550 0.70 3.37 -6.49
CA LEU A 550 -0.44 2.92 -5.72
C LEU A 550 -1.63 3.81 -6.12
N SER A 551 -2.45 3.35 -7.07
CA SER A 551 -3.81 3.83 -7.13
C SER A 551 -4.54 3.11 -6.01
N GLU A 552 -4.66 3.77 -4.87
CA GLU A 552 -5.47 3.27 -3.76
C GLU A 552 -6.92 3.11 -4.22
N ASN A 553 -7.36 1.86 -4.30
CA ASN A 553 -8.73 1.50 -3.98
C ASN A 553 -8.67 0.79 -2.63
N ILE A 554 -8.74 1.58 -1.56
CA ILE A 554 -9.12 1.09 -0.24
C ILE A 554 -10.60 1.45 -0.09
N ASP A 555 -11.47 0.47 -0.34
CA ASP A 555 -12.85 0.49 0.12
C ASP A 555 -12.93 0.24 1.63
#